data_b42f5bfa68ebd3122425b740091873ce
#
_entry.id   b42f5bfa68ebd3122425b740091873ce
#
_cell.length_a   1.000
_cell.length_b   1.000
_cell.length_c   1.000
_cell.angle_alpha   90.00
_cell.angle_beta   90.00
_cell.angle_gamma   90.00
#
_symmetry.space_group_name_H-M   'P 1'
#
loop_
_entity.id
_entity.type
_entity.pdbx_description
1 polymer ?
#
loop_
_entity_poly.entity_id
_entity_poly.type
_entity_poly.pdbx_seq_one_letter_code
_entity_poly.pdbx_strand_id
1 'polypeptide(L)'
;MQRFSEIAKFGKQLIETPHMDNALELISIEAKRLLNCERCSIFLIDYEADMLWTKHSDGIGRIAISIDSGIVGHTFKTKTAQLVNNPYDNEFFMPNIDKKSGFVTRNVITTLIFDSNHEVIGIIQLLNKIDGDFTDEDMKVLNFFANYVSGPLELALMQEKSL
;
A
#
# COMPACT_ATOMS: atom_id res chain seq x y z
N MET A 1 -8.87 14.57 13.74
CA MET A 1 -10.15 13.97 14.14
C MET A 1 -11.04 13.63 12.94
N GLN A 2 -11.18 14.55 12.00
CA GLN A 2 -11.99 14.30 10.79
C GLN A 2 -11.49 13.09 9.98
N ARG A 3 -10.16 12.94 9.84
CA ARG A 3 -9.57 11.81 9.12
C ARG A 3 -9.95 10.45 9.71
N PHE A 4 -9.94 10.34 11.05
CA PHE A 4 -10.27 9.07 11.71
C PHE A 4 -11.77 8.76 11.61
N SER A 5 -12.62 9.78 11.66
CA SER A 5 -14.06 9.61 11.44
C SER A 5 -14.36 9.11 10.03
N GLU A 6 -13.64 9.61 9.03
CA GLU A 6 -13.77 9.17 7.64
C GLU A 6 -13.30 7.73 7.46
N ILE A 7 -12.23 7.33 8.16
CA ILE A 7 -11.74 5.95 8.14
C ILE A 7 -12.80 5.00 8.70
N ALA A 8 -13.47 5.38 9.78
CA ALA A 8 -14.52 4.56 10.38
C ALA A 8 -15.69 4.34 9.42
N LYS A 9 -16.12 5.37 8.70
CA LYS A 9 -17.17 5.27 7.68
C LYS A 9 -16.75 4.35 6.54
N PHE A 10 -15.52 4.50 6.08
CA PHE A 10 -14.95 3.70 5.02
C PHE A 10 -14.88 2.23 5.40
N GLY A 11 -14.49 1.92 6.64
CA GLY A 11 -14.38 0.54 7.11
C GLY A 11 -15.69 -0.22 7.00
N LYS A 12 -16.80 0.45 7.30
CA LYS A 12 -18.13 -0.13 7.16
C LYS A 12 -18.44 -0.49 5.69
N GLN A 13 -18.12 0.43 4.79
CA GLN A 13 -18.29 0.20 3.35
C GLN A 13 -17.43 -0.96 2.87
N LEU A 14 -16.20 -1.05 3.37
CA LEU A 14 -15.25 -2.08 2.98
C LEU A 14 -15.73 -3.49 3.38
N ILE A 15 -16.31 -3.62 4.58
CA ILE A 15 -16.87 -4.90 5.06
C ILE A 15 -17.98 -5.40 4.13
N GLU A 16 -18.72 -4.49 3.52
CA GLU A 16 -19.81 -4.82 2.59
C GLU A 16 -19.30 -5.19 1.19
N THR A 17 -17.98 -5.14 0.97
CA THR A 17 -17.36 -5.38 -0.34
C THR A 17 -16.49 -6.63 -0.28
N PRO A 18 -17.05 -7.84 -0.54
CA PRO A 18 -16.33 -9.08 -0.27
C PRO A 18 -15.30 -9.49 -1.32
N HIS A 19 -15.34 -8.91 -2.53
CA HIS A 19 -14.42 -9.30 -3.60
C HIS A 19 -13.08 -8.58 -3.45
N MET A 20 -11.98 -9.35 -3.57
CA MET A 20 -10.62 -8.84 -3.40
C MET A 20 -10.31 -7.63 -4.29
N ASP A 21 -10.64 -7.72 -5.58
CA ASP A 21 -10.32 -6.64 -6.52
C ASP A 21 -11.02 -5.34 -6.14
N ASN A 22 -12.30 -5.42 -5.75
CA ASN A 22 -13.06 -4.26 -5.32
C ASN A 22 -12.56 -3.72 -3.98
N ALA A 23 -12.18 -4.61 -3.06
CA ALA A 23 -11.63 -4.21 -1.77
C ALA A 23 -10.31 -3.46 -1.94
N LEU A 24 -9.41 -3.97 -2.78
CA LEU A 24 -8.13 -3.31 -3.05
C LEU A 24 -8.32 -1.94 -3.70
N GLU A 25 -9.26 -1.83 -4.64
CA GLU A 25 -9.57 -0.55 -5.28
C GLU A 25 -10.07 0.47 -4.26
N LEU A 26 -11.01 0.07 -3.40
CA LEU A 26 -11.54 0.95 -2.35
C LEU A 26 -10.45 1.39 -1.38
N ILE A 27 -9.60 0.46 -0.96
CA ILE A 27 -8.48 0.77 -0.05
C ILE A 27 -7.54 1.78 -0.71
N SER A 28 -7.21 1.58 -1.98
CA SER A 28 -6.33 2.46 -2.73
C SER A 28 -6.90 3.87 -2.85
N ILE A 29 -8.16 3.99 -3.22
CA ILE A 29 -8.82 5.29 -3.38
C ILE A 29 -8.85 6.04 -2.05
N GLU A 30 -9.21 5.35 -0.97
CA GLU A 30 -9.30 5.97 0.36
C GLU A 30 -7.94 6.39 0.88
N ALA A 31 -6.91 5.57 0.70
CA ALA A 31 -5.55 5.89 1.13
C ALA A 31 -5.03 7.16 0.42
N LYS A 32 -5.25 7.25 -0.89
CA LYS A 32 -4.86 8.44 -1.67
C LYS A 32 -5.56 9.70 -1.16
N ARG A 33 -6.84 9.57 -0.85
CA ARG A 33 -7.63 10.70 -0.35
C ARG A 33 -7.13 11.15 1.03
N LEU A 34 -6.90 10.21 1.92
CA LEU A 34 -6.45 10.50 3.29
C LEU A 34 -5.11 11.21 3.33
N LEU A 35 -4.17 10.79 2.50
CA LEU A 35 -2.82 11.33 2.47
C LEU A 35 -2.61 12.38 1.39
N ASN A 36 -3.61 12.63 0.56
CA ASN A 36 -3.57 13.62 -0.52
C ASN A 36 -2.37 13.40 -1.44
N CYS A 37 -2.34 12.23 -2.08
CA CYS A 37 -1.24 11.84 -2.95
C CYS A 37 -1.73 11.35 -4.31
N GLU A 38 -0.80 11.24 -5.28
CA GLU A 38 -1.16 10.98 -6.66
C GLU A 38 -1.43 9.51 -6.97
N ARG A 39 -0.65 8.60 -6.38
CA ARG A 39 -0.73 7.18 -6.72
C ARG A 39 -0.67 6.29 -5.48
N CYS A 40 -1.33 5.16 -5.59
CA CYS A 40 -1.29 4.10 -4.57
C CYS A 40 -1.16 2.75 -5.24
N SER A 41 -0.33 1.91 -4.67
CA SER A 41 -0.23 0.49 -5.04
C SER A 41 -0.34 -0.34 -3.77
N ILE A 42 -1.06 -1.45 -3.87
CA ILE A 42 -1.16 -2.40 -2.76
C ILE A 42 -0.57 -3.72 -3.24
N PHE A 43 0.51 -4.13 -2.60
CA PHE A 43 1.20 -5.37 -2.92
C PHE A 43 0.76 -6.47 -1.96
N LEU A 44 0.46 -7.64 -2.52
CA LEU A 44 0.22 -8.85 -1.75
C LEU A 44 1.47 -9.72 -1.83
N ILE A 45 1.66 -10.57 -0.84
CA ILE A 45 2.85 -11.40 -0.75
C ILE A 45 2.54 -12.81 -1.22
N ASP A 46 3.31 -13.30 -2.19
CA ASP A 46 3.33 -14.70 -2.55
C ASP A 46 4.52 -15.35 -1.87
N TYR A 47 4.28 -16.00 -0.75
CA TYR A 47 5.34 -16.60 0.06
C TYR A 47 5.98 -17.81 -0.61
N GLU A 48 5.24 -18.50 -1.48
CA GLU A 48 5.80 -19.66 -2.20
C GLU A 48 6.76 -19.24 -3.29
N ALA A 49 6.45 -18.17 -4.00
CA ALA A 49 7.27 -17.68 -5.12
C ALA A 49 8.29 -16.62 -4.70
N ASP A 50 8.27 -16.16 -3.44
CA ASP A 50 9.09 -15.05 -2.95
C ASP A 50 8.91 -13.78 -3.81
N MET A 51 7.65 -13.46 -4.12
CA MET A 51 7.30 -12.32 -4.94
C MET A 51 6.31 -11.41 -4.22
N LEU A 52 6.43 -10.12 -4.52
CA LEU A 52 5.41 -9.12 -4.22
C LEU A 52 4.66 -8.84 -5.51
N TRP A 53 3.34 -8.86 -5.45
CA TRP A 53 2.54 -8.61 -6.64
C TRP A 53 1.33 -7.75 -6.30
N THR A 54 0.82 -7.05 -7.29
CA THR A 54 -0.34 -6.20 -7.09
C THR A 54 -1.41 -6.47 -8.14
N LYS A 55 -2.66 -6.50 -7.69
CA LYS A 55 -3.83 -6.51 -8.55
C LYS A 55 -4.24 -5.09 -8.91
N HIS A 56 -3.82 -4.10 -8.11
CA HIS A 56 -4.17 -2.71 -8.31
C HIS A 56 -2.94 -1.84 -8.12
N SER A 57 -2.51 -1.18 -9.21
CA SER A 57 -1.41 -0.22 -9.20
C SER A 57 -1.75 0.91 -10.15
N ASP A 58 -1.96 2.11 -9.61
CA ASP A 58 -2.33 3.29 -10.38
C ASP A 58 -1.29 3.59 -11.47
N GLY A 59 -1.75 3.71 -12.71
CA GLY A 59 -0.96 4.16 -13.84
C GLY A 59 0.02 3.15 -14.42
N ILE A 60 0.23 2.00 -13.77
CA ILE A 60 1.21 1.00 -14.20
C ILE A 60 0.54 -0.32 -14.55
N GLY A 61 -0.63 -0.61 -13.97
CA GLY A 61 -1.32 -1.87 -14.11
C GLY A 61 -0.74 -2.92 -13.16
N ARG A 62 -0.86 -4.19 -13.55
CA ARG A 62 -0.36 -5.30 -12.73
C ARG A 62 1.15 -5.38 -12.80
N ILE A 63 1.79 -5.49 -11.63
CA ILE A 63 3.23 -5.74 -11.55
C ILE A 63 3.52 -6.82 -10.52
N ALA A 64 4.59 -7.58 -10.79
CA ALA A 64 5.14 -8.55 -9.84
C ALA A 64 6.63 -8.29 -9.76
N ILE A 65 7.15 -8.18 -8.54
CA ILE A 65 8.55 -7.91 -8.30
C ILE A 65 9.09 -8.91 -7.26
N SER A 66 10.40 -9.11 -7.27
CA SER A 66 11.04 -9.91 -6.24
C SER A 66 10.77 -9.32 -4.86
N ILE A 67 10.64 -10.17 -3.86
CA ILE A 67 10.42 -9.77 -2.47
C ILE A 67 11.54 -8.86 -1.94
N ASP A 68 12.69 -8.85 -2.62
CA ASP A 68 13.85 -8.03 -2.26
C ASP A 68 13.91 -6.69 -2.99
N SER A 69 12.98 -6.45 -3.92
CA SER A 69 13.07 -5.30 -4.83
C SER A 69 12.43 -4.04 -4.28
N GLY A 70 13.12 -2.92 -4.46
CA GLY A 70 12.57 -1.59 -4.24
C GLY A 70 12.34 -1.24 -2.78
N ILE A 71 11.71 -0.08 -2.58
CA ILE A 71 11.35 0.37 -1.23
C ILE A 71 10.31 -0.56 -0.61
N VAL A 72 9.38 -1.10 -1.42
CA VAL A 72 8.39 -2.08 -0.92
C VAL A 72 9.08 -3.35 -0.43
N GLY A 73 10.07 -3.87 -1.16
CA GLY A 73 10.83 -5.05 -0.73
C GLY A 73 11.59 -4.79 0.57
N HIS A 74 12.21 -3.63 0.67
CA HIS A 74 12.90 -3.21 1.90
C HIS A 74 11.92 -3.11 3.07
N THR A 75 10.74 -2.53 2.84
CA THR A 75 9.66 -2.47 3.84
C THR A 75 9.30 -3.86 4.33
N PHE A 76 9.13 -4.80 3.42
CA PHE A 76 8.78 -6.17 3.77
C PHE A 76 9.90 -6.85 4.57
N LYS A 77 11.13 -6.76 4.09
CA LYS A 77 12.27 -7.44 4.74
C LYS A 77 12.53 -6.94 6.14
N THR A 78 12.46 -5.64 6.35
CA THR A 78 12.73 -5.03 7.66
C THR A 78 11.51 -5.02 8.57
N LYS A 79 10.32 -5.32 8.04
CA LYS A 79 9.04 -5.20 8.76
C LYS A 79 8.87 -3.81 9.35
N THR A 80 9.34 -2.79 8.61
CA THR A 80 9.35 -1.39 9.04
C THR A 80 8.80 -0.51 7.94
N ALA A 81 7.81 0.33 8.27
CA ALA A 81 7.28 1.34 7.37
C ALA A 81 8.39 2.30 6.94
N GLN A 82 8.30 2.81 5.72
CA GLN A 82 9.31 3.70 5.15
C GLN A 82 8.69 5.05 4.78
N LEU A 83 9.43 6.12 5.03
CA LEU A 83 9.06 7.46 4.60
C LEU A 83 10.26 8.05 3.87
N VAL A 84 10.13 8.25 2.56
CA VAL A 84 11.25 8.64 1.70
C VAL A 84 10.85 9.85 0.87
N ASN A 85 11.37 11.02 1.24
CA ASN A 85 11.07 12.25 0.52
C ASN A 85 12.04 12.56 -0.63
N ASN A 86 13.11 11.77 -0.77
CA ASN A 86 14.09 11.89 -1.87
C ASN A 86 14.41 10.50 -2.42
N PRO A 87 13.48 9.87 -3.18
CA PRO A 87 13.65 8.47 -3.57
C PRO A 87 14.86 8.21 -4.46
N TYR A 88 15.21 9.14 -5.36
CA TYR A 88 16.35 8.94 -6.26
C TYR A 88 17.69 8.91 -5.51
N ASP A 89 17.74 9.41 -4.27
CA ASP A 89 18.91 9.32 -3.40
C ASP A 89 18.85 8.10 -2.48
N ASN A 90 17.79 7.31 -2.54
CA ASN A 90 17.60 6.13 -1.70
C ASN A 90 18.11 4.89 -2.41
N GLU A 91 18.97 4.11 -1.73
CA GLU A 91 19.59 2.93 -2.34
C GLU A 91 18.61 1.83 -2.72
N PHE A 92 17.43 1.80 -2.12
CA PHE A 92 16.43 0.76 -2.39
C PHE A 92 15.44 1.13 -3.50
N PHE A 93 15.39 2.40 -3.88
CA PHE A 93 14.45 2.86 -4.91
C PHE A 93 14.82 2.32 -6.29
N MET A 94 13.80 1.86 -7.03
CA MET A 94 13.95 1.29 -8.37
C MET A 94 13.45 2.29 -9.42
N PRO A 95 14.32 3.11 -10.03
CA PRO A 95 13.89 4.13 -10.98
C PRO A 95 13.41 3.58 -12.33
N ASN A 96 13.63 2.32 -12.62
CA ASN A 96 13.29 1.71 -13.91
C ASN A 96 11.81 1.80 -14.24
N ILE A 97 10.93 1.70 -13.25
CA ILE A 97 9.48 1.80 -13.45
C ILE A 97 9.12 3.22 -13.89
N ASP A 98 9.73 4.23 -13.26
CA ASP A 98 9.53 5.64 -13.63
C ASP A 98 9.97 5.89 -15.07
N LYS A 99 11.12 5.36 -15.47
CA LYS A 99 11.64 5.51 -16.82
C LYS A 99 10.70 4.92 -17.87
N LYS A 100 10.09 3.78 -17.57
CA LYS A 100 9.17 3.11 -18.49
C LYS A 100 7.84 3.83 -18.63
N SER A 101 7.32 4.37 -17.52
CA SER A 101 5.99 4.99 -17.48
C SER A 101 5.98 6.47 -17.76
N GLY A 102 7.15 7.13 -17.70
CA GLY A 102 7.25 8.58 -17.77
C GLY A 102 6.83 9.31 -16.50
N PHE A 103 6.51 8.58 -15.45
CA PHE A 103 6.15 9.14 -14.16
C PHE A 103 7.41 9.51 -13.38
N VAL A 104 7.37 10.61 -12.65
CA VAL A 104 8.49 11.01 -11.77
C VAL A 104 8.05 10.87 -10.32
N THR A 105 8.72 9.99 -9.59
CA THR A 105 8.45 9.79 -8.15
C THR A 105 9.19 10.85 -7.35
N ARG A 106 8.44 11.70 -6.66
CA ARG A 106 9.00 12.76 -5.82
C ARG A 106 9.16 12.34 -4.37
N ASN A 107 8.24 11.54 -3.86
CA ASN A 107 8.32 10.97 -2.52
C ASN A 107 7.48 9.70 -2.41
N VAL A 108 7.80 8.89 -1.41
CA VAL A 108 7.20 7.56 -1.19
C VAL A 108 6.93 7.37 0.29
N ILE A 109 5.79 6.80 0.61
CA ILE A 109 5.51 6.30 1.95
C ILE A 109 4.96 4.88 1.84
N THR A 110 5.45 3.99 2.69
CA THR A 110 4.99 2.60 2.71
C THR A 110 4.64 2.17 4.12
N THR A 111 3.71 1.22 4.23
CA THR A 111 3.47 0.54 5.49
C THR A 111 2.98 -0.88 5.24
N LEU A 112 2.95 -1.67 6.31
CA LEU A 112 2.62 -3.08 6.29
C LEU A 112 1.17 -3.30 6.75
N ILE A 113 0.53 -4.29 6.16
CA ILE A 113 -0.77 -4.78 6.63
C ILE A 113 -0.56 -6.19 7.16
N PHE A 114 -0.95 -6.42 8.41
CA PHE A 114 -0.79 -7.70 9.09
C PHE A 114 -2.12 -8.43 9.18
N ASP A 115 -2.08 -9.77 9.21
CA ASP A 115 -3.26 -10.57 9.52
C ASP A 115 -3.42 -10.75 11.03
N SER A 116 -4.42 -11.53 11.42
CA SER A 116 -4.70 -11.80 12.85
C SER A 116 -3.60 -12.59 13.55
N ASN A 117 -2.74 -13.27 12.79
CA ASN A 117 -1.57 -13.99 13.32
C ASN A 117 -0.30 -13.16 13.27
N HIS A 118 -0.43 -11.88 12.97
CA HIS A 118 0.67 -10.93 12.88
C HIS A 118 1.67 -11.27 11.76
N GLU A 119 1.18 -11.90 10.70
CA GLU A 119 1.96 -12.09 9.47
C GLU A 119 1.62 -10.99 8.46
N VAL A 120 2.59 -10.56 7.67
CA VAL A 120 2.36 -9.54 6.65
C VAL A 120 1.56 -10.15 5.51
N ILE A 121 0.42 -9.54 5.21
CA ILE A 121 -0.42 -9.94 4.08
C ILE A 121 -0.40 -8.91 2.95
N GLY A 122 0.03 -7.70 3.24
CA GLY A 122 0.09 -6.66 2.22
C GLY A 122 1.02 -5.52 2.60
N ILE A 123 1.36 -4.73 1.57
CA ILE A 123 2.13 -3.50 1.73
C ILE A 123 1.41 -2.42 0.94
N ILE A 124 1.14 -1.29 1.58
CA ILE A 124 0.59 -0.11 0.92
C ILE A 124 1.73 0.81 0.57
N GLN A 125 1.81 1.23 -0.70
CA GLN A 125 2.77 2.21 -1.16
C GLN A 125 2.03 3.39 -1.77
N LEU A 126 2.33 4.59 -1.28
CA LEU A 126 1.76 5.83 -1.81
C LEU A 126 2.88 6.69 -2.37
N LEU A 127 2.62 7.28 -3.53
CA LEU A 127 3.59 8.09 -4.25
C LEU A 127 3.08 9.50 -4.43
N ASN A 128 3.98 10.46 -4.26
CA ASN A 128 3.79 11.87 -4.62
C ASN A 128 2.66 12.55 -3.86
N LYS A 129 2.98 12.98 -2.65
CA LYS A 129 2.08 13.86 -1.91
C LYS A 129 1.87 15.14 -2.74
N ILE A 130 0.62 15.58 -2.88
CA ILE A 130 0.28 16.71 -3.75
C ILE A 130 0.88 18.01 -3.24
N ASP A 131 0.86 18.24 -1.92
CA ASP A 131 1.38 19.46 -1.32
C ASP A 131 2.55 19.16 -0.38
N GLY A 132 3.77 19.17 -0.91
CA GLY A 132 4.99 19.03 -0.11
C GLY A 132 5.44 17.60 0.12
N ASP A 133 6.08 17.39 1.25
CA ASP A 133 6.65 16.10 1.63
C ASP A 133 5.72 15.31 2.52
N PHE A 134 5.89 13.97 2.54
CA PHE A 134 5.24 13.15 3.54
C PHE A 134 5.81 13.47 4.93
N THR A 135 4.93 13.47 5.93
CA THR A 135 5.25 13.84 7.30
C THR A 135 5.06 12.66 8.26
N ASP A 136 5.56 12.82 9.48
CA ASP A 136 5.33 11.84 10.54
C ASP A 136 3.84 11.68 10.84
N GLU A 137 3.07 12.76 10.72
CA GLU A 137 1.62 12.71 10.88
C GLU A 137 0.98 11.85 9.78
N ASP A 138 1.45 11.99 8.54
CA ASP A 138 0.99 11.14 7.44
C ASP A 138 1.27 9.67 7.75
N MET A 139 2.42 9.35 8.31
CA MET A 139 2.76 7.97 8.69
C MET A 139 1.83 7.45 9.78
N LYS A 140 1.47 8.26 10.77
CA LYS A 140 0.52 7.87 11.80
C LYS A 140 -0.85 7.56 11.22
N VAL A 141 -1.32 8.41 10.31
CA VAL A 141 -2.60 8.19 9.63
C VAL A 141 -2.56 6.93 8.80
N LEU A 142 -1.49 6.72 8.05
CA LEU A 142 -1.34 5.54 7.21
C LEU A 142 -1.30 4.25 8.03
N ASN A 143 -0.55 4.25 9.14
CA ASN A 143 -0.48 3.08 10.02
C ASN A 143 -1.82 2.77 10.65
N PHE A 144 -2.55 3.79 11.08
CA PHE A 144 -3.91 3.59 11.61
C PHE A 144 -4.81 2.99 10.53
N PHE A 145 -4.75 3.54 9.33
CA PHE A 145 -5.54 3.06 8.20
C PHE A 145 -5.21 1.60 7.85
N ALA A 146 -3.92 1.26 7.80
CA ALA A 146 -3.48 -0.10 7.51
C ALA A 146 -4.02 -1.09 8.55
N ASN A 147 -3.96 -0.73 9.82
CA ASN A 147 -4.52 -1.57 10.90
C ASN A 147 -6.04 -1.70 10.77
N TYR A 148 -6.70 -0.65 10.36
CA TYR A 148 -8.15 -0.64 10.21
C TYR A 148 -8.62 -1.55 9.08
N VAL A 149 -7.88 -1.60 7.95
CA VAL A 149 -8.27 -2.42 6.80
C VAL A 149 -7.78 -3.86 6.88
N SER A 150 -6.96 -4.20 7.88
CA SER A 150 -6.34 -5.52 7.99
C SER A 150 -7.37 -6.65 8.09
N GLY A 151 -8.39 -6.50 8.92
CA GLY A 151 -9.45 -7.51 9.06
C GLY A 151 -10.23 -7.76 7.79
N PRO A 152 -10.80 -6.71 7.17
CA PRO A 152 -11.49 -6.85 5.88
C PRO A 152 -10.60 -7.43 4.77
N LEU A 153 -9.33 -7.04 4.72
CA LEU A 153 -8.41 -7.58 3.70
C LEU A 153 -8.12 -9.05 3.96
N GLU A 154 -7.88 -9.43 5.20
CA GLU A 154 -7.68 -10.83 5.57
C GLU A 154 -8.90 -11.66 5.19
N LEU A 155 -10.10 -11.16 5.47
CA LEU A 155 -11.34 -11.85 5.12
C LEU A 155 -11.48 -12.03 3.61
N ALA A 156 -11.18 -11.00 2.83
CA ALA A 156 -11.23 -11.06 1.37
C ALA A 156 -10.23 -12.09 0.82
N LEU A 157 -9.02 -12.16 1.41
CA LEU A 157 -8.02 -13.16 1.02
C LEU A 157 -8.50 -14.58 1.33
N MET A 158 -9.12 -14.79 2.49
CA MET A 158 -9.67 -16.10 2.86
C MET A 158 -10.77 -16.53 1.90
N GLN A 159 -11.66 -15.62 1.51
CA GLN A 159 -12.74 -15.91 0.58
C GLN A 159 -12.21 -16.25 -0.81
N GLU A 160 -11.19 -15.55 -1.27
CA GLU A 160 -10.56 -15.83 -2.57
C GLU A 160 -9.96 -17.23 -2.61
N LYS A 161 -9.32 -17.67 -1.51
CA LYS A 161 -8.75 -19.01 -1.41
C LYS A 161 -9.79 -20.11 -1.35
N SER A 162 -11.01 -19.79 -0.92
CA SER A 162 -12.11 -20.77 -0.80
C SER A 162 -12.78 -21.06 -2.14
N LEU A 163 -12.52 -20.25 -3.15
CA LEU A 163 -13.04 -20.43 -4.50
C LEU A 163 -12.10 -21.25 -5.34
#